data_2a30c7ff0241e29708fc6a470538933e
#
_entry.id   2a30c7ff0241e29708fc6a470538933e
#
_cell.length_a   1.000
_cell.length_b   1.000
_cell.length_c   1.000
_cell.angle_alpha   90.00
_cell.angle_beta   90.00
_cell.angle_gamma   90.00
#
_symmetry.space_group_name_H-M   'P 1'
#
loop_
_entity.id
_entity.type
_entity.pdbx_description
1 polymer ?
#
loop_
_entity_poly.entity_id
_entity_poly.type
_entity_poly.pdbx_seq_one_letter_code
_entity_poly.pdbx_strand_id
1 'polypeptide(L)'
;MNQKIGVSIQAFVLSVLLFMISFLSGCVNVVENVPRETIGEEVTEQQVQNRKVINPERQDVETQITLYFKHEFADFLVPSIRTVQIGKQSLEELVVGELLKGPAKFGRICIIPPNVKLLDVIRKDDTVFVNLNEAFKGHIEVALLPGKQNLTEDLKPNVSAEMKRLAIYSIVNSLTEVSGVQQVKILINNRSISYGALGMTPLIAGLSHITPDSAVMPLSRDSRFILNPAQAVHEVFTGLADELNWERAYSFLAETDIDGEKIPPIEQFMEMYKAYISELIFIIKAEEIRHDGTAFVTADFSITYANGERREKVNYNLRVVNEEGIWKLIFPEFLLRPEN
;
A
#
# COMPACT_ATOMS: atom_id res chain seq x y z
N MET A 1 1.48 50.27 33.31
CA MET A 1 0.38 49.56 32.63
C MET A 1 0.62 48.06 32.77
N ASN A 2 0.60 47.54 34.02
CA ASN A 2 0.88 46.13 34.35
C ASN A 2 -0.03 45.70 35.52
N GLN A 3 -1.33 45.44 35.24
CA GLN A 3 -2.24 44.93 36.27
C GLN A 3 -3.52 44.29 35.66
N LYS A 4 -3.40 43.33 34.74
CA LYS A 4 -4.60 42.55 34.27
C LYS A 4 -4.32 41.09 33.87
N ILE A 5 -3.15 40.52 34.17
CA ILE A 5 -2.85 39.12 33.77
C ILE A 5 -2.94 38.14 34.97
N GLY A 6 -3.03 38.62 36.23
CA GLY A 6 -3.01 37.75 37.40
C GLY A 6 -4.32 37.06 37.80
N VAL A 7 -5.48 37.50 37.28
CA VAL A 7 -6.81 37.01 37.75
C VAL A 7 -7.30 35.80 36.94
N SER A 8 -6.79 35.60 35.73
CA SER A 8 -7.23 34.48 34.83
C SER A 8 -6.65 33.12 35.21
N ILE A 9 -5.45 33.07 35.77
CA ILE A 9 -4.75 31.81 36.10
C ILE A 9 -5.30 31.18 37.38
N GLN A 10 -5.68 31.99 38.39
CA GLN A 10 -6.27 31.46 39.62
C GLN A 10 -7.67 30.89 39.44
N ALA A 11 -8.48 31.44 38.54
CA ALA A 11 -9.81 30.91 38.23
C ALA A 11 -9.73 29.56 37.45
N PHE A 12 -8.71 29.35 36.61
CA PHE A 12 -8.51 28.12 35.89
C PHE A 12 -8.01 26.98 36.79
N VAL A 13 -7.12 27.24 37.71
CA VAL A 13 -6.61 26.24 38.67
C VAL A 13 -7.70 25.79 39.64
N LEU A 14 -8.59 26.67 40.08
CA LEU A 14 -9.71 26.32 40.96
C LEU A 14 -10.78 25.46 40.25
N SER A 15 -11.01 25.67 38.94
CA SER A 15 -11.93 24.87 38.14
C SER A 15 -11.43 23.44 37.89
N VAL A 16 -10.14 23.24 37.69
CA VAL A 16 -9.53 21.92 37.52
C VAL A 16 -9.50 21.12 38.82
N LEU A 17 -9.33 21.79 39.99
CA LEU A 17 -9.33 21.13 41.30
C LEU A 17 -10.72 20.64 41.71
N LEU A 18 -11.80 21.36 41.32
CA LEU A 18 -13.17 20.93 41.59
C LEU A 18 -13.63 19.75 40.73
N PHE A 19 -13.04 19.56 39.55
CA PHE A 19 -13.38 18.43 38.65
C PHE A 19 -12.73 17.10 39.08
N MET A 20 -11.64 17.15 39.85
CA MET A 20 -10.95 15.94 40.35
C MET A 20 -11.60 15.31 41.61
N ILE A 21 -12.50 16.02 42.33
CA ILE A 21 -13.15 15.53 43.55
C ILE A 21 -14.41 14.73 43.27
N SER A 22 -14.92 14.73 42.03
CA SER A 22 -16.19 14.07 41.64
C SER A 22 -16.07 12.58 41.26
N PHE A 23 -14.88 11.98 41.30
CA PHE A 23 -14.66 10.58 40.87
C PHE A 23 -14.37 9.59 42.01
N LEU A 24 -14.55 10.00 43.29
CA LEU A 24 -14.34 9.13 44.44
C LEU A 24 -15.64 8.93 45.23
N SER A 25 -16.65 8.28 44.62
CA SER A 25 -17.79 7.77 45.41
C SER A 25 -18.47 6.65 44.63
N GLY A 26 -18.38 5.44 45.16
CA GLY A 26 -19.35 4.41 44.84
C GLY A 26 -18.84 3.03 44.42
N CYS A 27 -18.26 2.28 45.34
CA CYS A 27 -18.42 0.80 45.31
C CYS A 27 -18.88 0.37 46.69
N VAL A 28 -20.18 0.27 46.86
CA VAL A 28 -20.79 -0.44 48.01
C VAL A 28 -21.10 -1.86 47.55
N ASN A 29 -20.37 -2.85 48.08
CA ASN A 29 -20.71 -4.26 47.96
C ASN A 29 -21.89 -4.57 48.87
N VAL A 30 -23.07 -4.79 48.28
CA VAL A 30 -24.21 -5.41 48.99
C VAL A 30 -24.00 -6.92 48.93
N VAL A 31 -23.63 -7.51 50.04
CA VAL A 31 -23.68 -8.96 50.25
C VAL A 31 -25.09 -9.31 50.69
N GLU A 32 -25.89 -9.85 49.80
CA GLU A 32 -27.17 -10.47 50.17
C GLU A 32 -26.93 -11.86 50.72
N ASN A 33 -27.33 -12.06 51.98
CA ASN A 33 -27.37 -13.38 52.64
C ASN A 33 -28.44 -14.25 52.00
N VAL A 34 -28.05 -15.33 51.33
CA VAL A 34 -28.95 -16.42 50.94
C VAL A 34 -28.92 -17.48 52.02
N PRO A 35 -30.08 -17.97 52.53
CA PRO A 35 -30.15 -19.00 53.53
C PRO A 35 -29.64 -20.36 52.99
N ARG A 36 -28.80 -21.04 53.76
CA ARG A 36 -28.42 -22.44 53.52
C ARG A 36 -29.62 -23.34 53.85
N GLU A 37 -30.25 -23.86 52.84
CA GLU A 37 -31.02 -25.10 53.01
C GLU A 37 -30.12 -26.31 52.63
N THR A 38 -29.89 -27.12 53.65
CA THR A 38 -29.27 -28.44 53.56
C THR A 38 -30.31 -29.40 53.02
N ILE A 39 -30.18 -29.82 51.76
CA ILE A 39 -30.83 -31.03 51.28
C ILE A 39 -29.74 -31.90 50.68
N GLY A 40 -29.46 -33.00 51.38
CA GLY A 40 -28.64 -34.07 50.87
C GLY A 40 -29.42 -34.85 49.80
N GLU A 41 -28.92 -34.85 48.61
CA GLU A 41 -29.26 -35.84 47.59
C GLU A 41 -27.96 -36.46 47.06
N GLU A 42 -27.86 -37.78 47.22
CA GLU A 42 -26.83 -38.63 46.61
C GLU A 42 -26.86 -38.42 45.10
N VAL A 43 -25.85 -37.78 44.56
CA VAL A 43 -25.64 -37.71 43.12
C VAL A 43 -25.06 -39.05 42.68
N THR A 44 -25.89 -39.89 42.08
CA THR A 44 -25.51 -41.14 41.44
C THR A 44 -24.53 -40.87 40.28
N GLU A 45 -23.43 -41.63 40.23
CA GLU A 45 -22.32 -41.51 39.23
C GLU A 45 -22.74 -41.61 37.75
N GLN A 46 -24.01 -41.74 37.43
CA GLN A 46 -24.49 -41.91 36.04
C GLN A 46 -24.85 -40.60 35.31
N GLN A 47 -24.78 -39.42 35.92
CA GLN A 47 -25.09 -38.14 35.23
C GLN A 47 -23.88 -37.37 34.74
N VAL A 48 -22.67 -37.87 34.88
CA VAL A 48 -21.45 -37.15 34.43
C VAL A 48 -21.09 -37.45 32.98
N GLN A 49 -21.75 -38.39 32.30
CA GLN A 49 -21.34 -38.87 30.97
C GLN A 49 -21.98 -38.13 29.77
N ASN A 50 -22.80 -37.09 29.96
CA ASN A 50 -23.46 -36.43 28.83
C ASN A 50 -23.30 -34.89 28.79
N ARG A 51 -22.27 -34.33 29.40
CA ARG A 51 -21.82 -33.01 28.97
C ARG A 51 -21.00 -33.19 27.71
N LYS A 52 -21.66 -33.10 26.54
CA LYS A 52 -20.99 -32.79 25.28
C LYS A 52 -20.10 -31.58 25.58
N VAL A 53 -18.79 -31.77 25.64
CA VAL A 53 -17.84 -30.69 25.58
C VAL A 53 -18.09 -30.06 24.21
N ILE A 54 -18.88 -28.99 24.19
CA ILE A 54 -18.99 -28.12 23.03
C ILE A 54 -17.61 -27.45 22.97
N ASN A 55 -16.70 -28.12 22.25
CA ASN A 55 -15.50 -27.48 21.78
C ASN A 55 -16.04 -26.35 20.92
N PRO A 56 -15.87 -25.08 21.26
CA PRO A 56 -16.24 -24.01 20.34
C PRO A 56 -15.33 -24.23 19.12
N GLU A 57 -15.90 -24.84 18.07
CA GLU A 57 -15.29 -24.76 16.75
C GLU A 57 -15.01 -23.28 16.58
N ARG A 58 -13.74 -22.89 16.62
CA ARG A 58 -13.33 -21.53 16.23
C ARG A 58 -13.88 -21.35 14.84
N GLN A 59 -14.94 -20.57 14.72
CA GLN A 59 -15.43 -20.13 13.43
C GLN A 59 -14.26 -19.45 12.76
N ASP A 60 -13.85 -19.95 11.62
CA ASP A 60 -12.87 -19.29 10.78
C ASP A 60 -13.41 -17.89 10.47
N VAL A 61 -12.77 -16.87 11.01
CA VAL A 61 -13.21 -15.48 10.84
C VAL A 61 -12.66 -15.01 9.50
N GLU A 62 -13.58 -14.68 8.59
CA GLU A 62 -13.19 -13.99 7.36
C GLU A 62 -12.77 -12.55 7.66
N THR A 63 -11.67 -12.14 7.07
CA THR A 63 -11.19 -10.76 7.14
C THR A 63 -10.68 -10.30 5.79
N GLN A 64 -10.70 -8.99 5.56
CA GLN A 64 -10.07 -8.39 4.39
C GLN A 64 -8.67 -7.90 4.78
N ILE A 65 -7.71 -8.21 3.92
CA ILE A 65 -6.34 -7.71 4.00
C ILE A 65 -6.01 -6.92 2.74
N THR A 66 -5.18 -5.88 2.91
CA THR A 66 -4.65 -5.10 1.81
C THR A 66 -3.19 -5.49 1.58
N LEU A 67 -2.89 -5.96 0.39
CA LEU A 67 -1.55 -6.33 -0.04
C LEU A 67 -1.06 -5.34 -1.10
N TYR A 68 0.23 -5.03 -1.09
CA TYR A 68 0.82 -4.12 -2.05
C TYR A 68 1.73 -4.88 -3.01
N PHE A 69 1.41 -4.87 -4.29
CA PHE A 69 2.21 -5.46 -5.36
C PHE A 69 2.72 -4.37 -6.30
N LYS A 70 3.85 -4.64 -6.99
CA LYS A 70 4.32 -3.71 -8.01
C LYS A 70 3.31 -3.66 -9.17
N HIS A 71 3.02 -2.46 -9.69
CA HIS A 71 2.32 -2.33 -10.95
C HIS A 71 3.13 -2.95 -12.10
N GLU A 72 2.47 -3.58 -13.06
CA GLU A 72 3.14 -4.30 -14.12
C GLU A 72 4.15 -3.43 -14.89
N PHE A 73 3.73 -2.25 -15.35
CA PHE A 73 4.57 -1.37 -16.18
C PHE A 73 5.27 -0.24 -15.42
N ALA A 74 4.77 0.19 -14.25
CA ALA A 74 5.35 1.29 -13.49
C ALA A 74 6.04 0.83 -12.20
N ASP A 75 7.01 1.62 -11.72
CA ASP A 75 7.80 1.31 -10.53
C ASP A 75 7.12 1.83 -9.25
N PHE A 76 5.81 1.54 -9.13
CA PHE A 76 4.98 1.86 -7.98
C PHE A 76 4.25 0.61 -7.47
N LEU A 77 3.92 0.63 -6.19
CA LEU A 77 3.08 -0.35 -5.54
C LEU A 77 1.60 0.04 -5.71
N VAL A 78 0.78 -0.95 -5.95
CA VAL A 78 -0.68 -0.80 -6.02
C VAL A 78 -1.35 -1.77 -5.07
N PRO A 79 -2.43 -1.35 -4.36
CA PRO A 79 -3.12 -2.19 -3.42
C PRO A 79 -3.91 -3.29 -4.12
N SER A 80 -4.02 -4.42 -3.44
CA SER A 80 -4.85 -5.57 -3.81
C SER A 80 -5.58 -6.07 -2.57
N ILE A 81 -6.89 -5.86 -2.51
CA ILE A 81 -7.71 -6.33 -1.40
C ILE A 81 -8.00 -7.81 -1.60
N ARG A 82 -7.82 -8.61 -0.54
CA ARG A 82 -8.07 -10.05 -0.54
C ARG A 82 -8.85 -10.44 0.70
N THR A 83 -9.91 -11.22 0.52
CA THR A 83 -10.63 -11.86 1.64
C THR A 83 -9.92 -13.15 2.00
N VAL A 84 -9.61 -13.33 3.26
CA VAL A 84 -8.86 -14.47 3.80
C VAL A 84 -9.52 -15.00 5.06
N GLN A 85 -9.31 -16.27 5.38
CA GLN A 85 -9.78 -16.88 6.61
C GLN A 85 -8.66 -16.91 7.64
N ILE A 86 -8.93 -16.34 8.83
CA ILE A 86 -7.98 -16.38 9.95
C ILE A 86 -8.14 -17.74 10.64
N GLY A 87 -7.14 -18.63 10.45
CA GLY A 87 -7.07 -19.90 11.13
C GLY A 87 -6.28 -19.82 12.44
N LYS A 88 -5.21 -20.62 12.54
CA LYS A 88 -4.33 -20.68 13.72
C LYS A 88 -3.16 -19.68 13.69
N GLN A 89 -2.85 -19.12 12.53
CA GLN A 89 -1.75 -18.18 12.31
C GLN A 89 -2.14 -16.75 12.70
N SER A 90 -1.17 -15.90 12.96
CA SER A 90 -1.42 -14.47 13.19
C SER A 90 -1.85 -13.77 11.87
N LEU A 91 -2.49 -12.60 12.00
CA LEU A 91 -2.88 -11.82 10.82
C LEU A 91 -1.64 -11.35 10.03
N GLU A 92 -0.57 -11.00 10.75
CA GLU A 92 0.70 -10.58 10.17
C GLU A 92 1.37 -11.73 9.38
N GLU A 93 1.35 -12.95 9.92
CA GLU A 93 1.85 -14.14 9.23
C GLU A 93 1.02 -14.43 7.98
N LEU A 94 -0.31 -14.29 8.07
CA LEU A 94 -1.23 -14.46 6.96
C LEU A 94 -0.96 -13.42 5.85
N VAL A 95 -0.78 -12.15 6.20
CA VAL A 95 -0.46 -11.06 5.24
C VAL A 95 0.81 -11.38 4.47
N VAL A 96 1.90 -11.76 5.15
CA VAL A 96 3.15 -12.11 4.47
C VAL A 96 2.99 -13.38 3.63
N GLY A 97 2.30 -14.39 4.15
CA GLY A 97 2.03 -15.63 3.41
C GLY A 97 1.25 -15.39 2.12
N GLU A 98 0.20 -14.55 2.17
CA GLU A 98 -0.58 -14.19 0.99
C GLU A 98 0.20 -13.31 0.00
N LEU A 99 1.08 -12.44 0.49
CA LEU A 99 1.96 -11.64 -0.35
C LEU A 99 2.93 -12.53 -1.15
N LEU A 100 3.50 -13.55 -0.51
CA LEU A 100 4.41 -14.51 -1.15
C LEU A 100 3.72 -15.41 -2.19
N LYS A 101 2.40 -15.61 -2.10
CA LYS A 101 1.62 -16.31 -3.14
C LYS A 101 1.50 -15.50 -4.43
N GLY A 102 1.77 -14.20 -4.39
CA GLY A 102 1.67 -13.31 -5.52
C GLY A 102 0.27 -12.73 -5.74
N PRO A 103 0.12 -11.84 -6.75
CA PRO A 103 -1.15 -11.18 -7.05
C PRO A 103 -2.15 -12.15 -7.66
N ALA A 104 -3.44 -11.96 -7.32
CA ALA A 104 -4.56 -12.70 -7.93
C ALA A 104 -5.18 -11.98 -9.13
N LYS A 105 -4.83 -10.71 -9.35
CA LYS A 105 -5.39 -9.84 -10.38
C LYS A 105 -4.33 -9.41 -11.38
N PHE A 106 -4.74 -9.14 -12.61
CA PHE A 106 -3.89 -8.58 -13.66
C PHE A 106 -3.36 -7.18 -13.33
N GLY A 107 -2.36 -6.72 -14.09
CA GLY A 107 -1.75 -5.40 -13.91
C GLY A 107 -0.80 -5.30 -12.70
N ARG A 108 -0.57 -6.41 -12.00
CA ARG A 108 0.28 -6.51 -10.81
C ARG A 108 1.27 -7.64 -10.93
N ILE A 109 2.48 -7.44 -10.40
CA ILE A 109 3.50 -8.48 -10.35
C ILE A 109 4.09 -8.59 -8.95
N CYS A 110 4.44 -9.81 -8.56
CA CYS A 110 5.22 -10.07 -7.35
C CYS A 110 6.71 -9.90 -7.67
N ILE A 111 7.35 -8.93 -7.03
CA ILE A 111 8.80 -8.68 -7.17
C ILE A 111 9.62 -9.31 -6.05
N ILE A 112 9.00 -10.02 -5.13
CA ILE A 112 9.69 -10.84 -4.14
C ILE A 112 10.19 -12.09 -4.87
N PRO A 113 11.49 -12.46 -4.74
CA PRO A 113 11.99 -13.64 -5.41
C PRO A 113 11.18 -14.91 -5.10
N PRO A 114 10.92 -15.78 -6.10
CA PRO A 114 9.96 -16.91 -5.96
C PRO A 114 10.37 -17.97 -4.92
N ASN A 115 11.66 -18.08 -4.60
CA ASN A 115 12.17 -19.05 -3.62
C ASN A 115 12.20 -18.50 -2.18
N VAL A 116 11.68 -17.29 -1.96
CA VAL A 116 11.58 -16.71 -0.63
C VAL A 116 10.53 -17.47 0.17
N LYS A 117 10.91 -17.84 1.40
CA LYS A 117 10.04 -18.52 2.37
C LYS A 117 9.96 -17.67 3.63
N LEU A 118 8.75 -17.56 4.15
CA LEU A 118 8.51 -17.06 5.49
C LEU A 118 8.97 -18.14 6.49
N LEU A 119 9.85 -17.75 7.42
CA LEU A 119 10.32 -18.62 8.49
C LEU A 119 9.56 -18.37 9.78
N ASP A 120 9.30 -17.09 10.08
CA ASP A 120 8.60 -16.68 11.30
C ASP A 120 8.13 -15.23 11.19
N VAL A 121 7.07 -14.87 11.95
CA VAL A 121 6.60 -13.50 12.16
C VAL A 121 6.35 -13.28 13.64
N ILE A 122 7.00 -12.30 14.23
CA ILE A 122 6.84 -11.94 15.62
C ILE A 122 6.45 -10.47 15.71
N ARG A 123 5.37 -10.17 16.44
CA ARG A 123 5.00 -8.80 16.77
C ARG A 123 5.44 -8.45 18.19
N LYS A 124 6.13 -7.32 18.34
CA LYS A 124 6.46 -6.74 19.62
C LYS A 124 6.00 -5.28 19.60
N ASP A 125 5.03 -4.97 20.42
CA ASP A 125 4.39 -3.65 20.49
C ASP A 125 3.81 -3.25 19.12
N ASP A 126 4.31 -2.18 18.52
CA ASP A 126 3.91 -1.66 17.20
C ASP A 126 4.84 -2.11 16.07
N THR A 127 5.84 -2.92 16.37
CA THR A 127 6.85 -3.40 15.40
C THR A 127 6.67 -4.89 15.09
N VAL A 128 6.58 -5.22 13.80
CA VAL A 128 6.54 -6.59 13.29
C VAL A 128 7.92 -6.99 12.79
N PHE A 129 8.42 -8.13 13.25
CA PHE A 129 9.67 -8.76 12.81
C PHE A 129 9.32 -9.87 11.83
N VAL A 130 9.71 -9.71 10.58
CA VAL A 130 9.49 -10.70 9.51
C VAL A 130 10.78 -11.41 9.23
N ASN A 131 10.83 -12.71 9.52
CA ASN A 131 11.99 -13.54 9.29
C ASN A 131 11.83 -14.34 7.99
N LEU A 132 12.70 -14.06 7.02
CA LEU A 132 12.73 -14.71 5.72
C LEU A 132 13.98 -15.57 5.57
N ASN A 133 13.96 -16.49 4.59
CA ASN A 133 15.13 -17.27 4.24
C ASN A 133 16.15 -16.45 3.39
N GLU A 134 17.34 -17.02 3.16
CA GLU A 134 18.44 -16.40 2.39
C GLU A 134 18.05 -16.00 0.96
N ALA A 135 17.04 -16.64 0.37
CA ALA A 135 16.60 -16.34 -0.99
C ALA A 135 16.18 -14.87 -1.17
N PHE A 136 15.75 -14.20 -0.09
CA PHE A 136 15.39 -12.77 -0.13
C PHE A 136 16.58 -11.86 -0.47
N LYS A 137 17.83 -12.27 -0.25
CA LYS A 137 19.03 -11.54 -0.67
C LYS A 137 19.28 -11.63 -2.17
N GLY A 138 18.66 -12.60 -2.86
CA GLY A 138 18.88 -12.83 -4.28
C GLY A 138 18.60 -11.59 -5.13
N HIS A 139 19.31 -11.50 -6.25
CA HIS A 139 19.07 -10.45 -7.25
C HIS A 139 17.66 -10.58 -7.83
N ILE A 140 17.08 -9.44 -8.19
CA ILE A 140 15.87 -9.39 -8.99
C ILE A 140 16.30 -9.31 -10.44
N GLU A 141 15.89 -10.32 -11.23
CA GLU A 141 16.17 -10.39 -12.66
C GLU A 141 15.36 -9.34 -13.42
N VAL A 142 15.89 -8.11 -13.46
CA VAL A 142 15.16 -6.95 -14.02
C VAL A 142 14.82 -7.13 -15.51
N ALA A 143 15.60 -7.88 -16.24
CA ALA A 143 15.32 -8.19 -17.66
C ALA A 143 14.05 -9.02 -17.87
N LEU A 144 13.54 -9.68 -16.82
CA LEU A 144 12.27 -10.42 -16.87
C LEU A 144 11.06 -9.54 -16.54
N LEU A 145 11.28 -8.31 -16.10
CA LEU A 145 10.19 -7.40 -15.75
C LEU A 145 9.65 -6.71 -17.01
N PRO A 146 8.31 -6.54 -17.12
CA PRO A 146 7.69 -5.80 -18.22
C PRO A 146 8.31 -4.40 -18.39
N GLY A 147 8.63 -4.02 -19.62
CA GLY A 147 9.23 -2.73 -19.95
C GLY A 147 10.71 -2.56 -19.56
N LYS A 148 11.37 -3.61 -19.03
CA LYS A 148 12.77 -3.55 -18.56
C LYS A 148 13.73 -4.43 -19.35
N GLN A 149 13.26 -5.06 -20.44
CA GLN A 149 14.05 -6.04 -21.22
C GLN A 149 15.28 -5.42 -21.92
N ASN A 150 15.18 -4.14 -22.31
CA ASN A 150 16.21 -3.44 -23.08
C ASN A 150 17.15 -2.57 -22.22
N LEU A 151 17.21 -2.82 -20.90
CA LEU A 151 18.13 -2.09 -20.03
C LEU A 151 19.59 -2.43 -20.37
N THR A 152 20.42 -1.40 -20.44
CA THR A 152 21.86 -1.54 -20.59
C THR A 152 22.50 -2.11 -19.32
N GLU A 153 23.64 -2.79 -19.43
CA GLU A 153 24.28 -3.50 -18.30
C GLU A 153 24.67 -2.56 -17.15
N ASP A 154 25.02 -1.33 -17.44
CA ASP A 154 25.38 -0.31 -16.45
C ASP A 154 24.18 0.18 -15.62
N LEU A 155 22.97 0.12 -16.13
CA LEU A 155 21.75 0.52 -15.43
C LEU A 155 21.13 -0.61 -14.57
N LYS A 156 21.36 -1.87 -14.94
CA LYS A 156 20.76 -3.03 -14.26
C LYS A 156 21.00 -3.06 -12.75
N PRO A 157 22.20 -2.75 -12.20
CA PRO A 157 22.41 -2.75 -10.75
C PRO A 157 21.54 -1.73 -10.02
N ASN A 158 21.40 -0.52 -10.57
CA ASN A 158 20.57 0.53 -9.98
C ASN A 158 19.09 0.14 -10.00
N VAL A 159 18.60 -0.34 -11.14
CA VAL A 159 17.20 -0.78 -11.28
C VAL A 159 16.93 -1.99 -10.38
N SER A 160 17.86 -2.96 -10.28
CA SER A 160 17.70 -4.10 -9.37
C SER A 160 17.62 -3.66 -7.91
N ALA A 161 18.44 -2.67 -7.50
CA ALA A 161 18.37 -2.10 -6.16
C ALA A 161 17.03 -1.40 -5.89
N GLU A 162 16.51 -0.64 -6.86
CA GLU A 162 15.18 -0.03 -6.76
C GLU A 162 14.07 -1.08 -6.65
N MET A 163 14.12 -2.14 -7.44
CA MET A 163 13.17 -3.24 -7.36
C MET A 163 13.25 -3.96 -6.01
N LYS A 164 14.46 -4.12 -5.45
CA LYS A 164 14.65 -4.66 -4.10
C LYS A 164 14.01 -3.76 -3.05
N ARG A 165 14.14 -2.45 -3.19
CA ARG A 165 13.48 -1.46 -2.31
C ARG A 165 11.96 -1.59 -2.39
N LEU A 166 11.39 -1.70 -3.59
CA LEU A 166 9.97 -1.93 -3.78
C LEU A 166 9.52 -3.27 -3.18
N ALA A 167 10.31 -4.34 -3.29
CA ALA A 167 10.01 -5.63 -2.65
C ALA A 167 9.95 -5.52 -1.11
N ILE A 168 10.85 -4.74 -0.52
CA ILE A 168 10.83 -4.43 0.91
C ILE A 168 9.57 -3.66 1.27
N TYR A 169 9.24 -2.58 0.54
CA TYR A 169 8.07 -1.76 0.81
C TYR A 169 6.75 -2.44 0.46
N SER A 170 6.74 -3.43 -0.41
CA SER A 170 5.61 -4.34 -0.62
C SER A 170 5.25 -5.05 0.70
N ILE A 171 6.24 -5.58 1.44
CA ILE A 171 6.05 -6.20 2.75
C ILE A 171 5.68 -5.15 3.81
N VAL A 172 6.42 -4.05 3.89
CA VAL A 172 6.23 -3.01 4.90
C VAL A 172 4.84 -2.37 4.78
N ASN A 173 4.47 -1.92 3.58
CA ASN A 173 3.18 -1.25 3.37
C ASN A 173 2.00 -2.21 3.58
N SER A 174 2.13 -3.50 3.23
CA SER A 174 1.09 -4.50 3.49
C SER A 174 0.90 -4.77 4.99
N LEU A 175 1.97 -4.89 5.76
CA LEU A 175 1.89 -5.15 7.19
C LEU A 175 1.42 -3.93 7.98
N THR A 176 1.75 -2.73 7.54
CA THR A 176 1.30 -1.49 8.20
C THR A 176 -0.17 -1.15 7.94
N GLU A 177 -0.89 -1.92 7.11
CA GLU A 177 -2.37 -1.93 7.05
C GLU A 177 -2.99 -2.68 8.24
N VAL A 178 -2.24 -3.57 8.90
CA VAL A 178 -2.71 -4.27 10.09
C VAL A 178 -2.79 -3.30 11.26
N SER A 179 -3.94 -3.25 11.93
CA SER A 179 -4.18 -2.32 13.02
C SER A 179 -3.09 -2.39 14.11
N GLY A 180 -2.56 -1.22 14.47
CA GLY A 180 -1.54 -1.04 15.49
C GLY A 180 -0.11 -1.44 15.06
N VAL A 181 0.13 -1.80 13.79
CA VAL A 181 1.49 -1.99 13.24
C VAL A 181 1.96 -0.66 12.66
N GLN A 182 3.09 -0.15 13.17
CA GLN A 182 3.70 1.10 12.69
C GLN A 182 5.04 0.85 11.98
N GLN A 183 5.75 -0.21 12.37
CA GLN A 183 7.07 -0.51 11.85
C GLN A 183 7.23 -2.00 11.51
N VAL A 184 8.09 -2.27 10.55
CA VAL A 184 8.44 -3.62 10.12
C VAL A 184 9.96 -3.76 10.07
N LYS A 185 10.50 -4.77 10.74
CA LYS A 185 11.90 -5.18 10.68
C LYS A 185 12.04 -6.47 9.91
N ILE A 186 12.76 -6.44 8.79
CA ILE A 186 13.09 -7.65 8.03
C ILE A 186 14.34 -8.29 8.59
N LEU A 187 14.26 -9.59 8.85
CA LEU A 187 15.35 -10.45 9.28
C LEU A 187 15.57 -11.54 8.23
N ILE A 188 16.81 -11.99 8.10
CA ILE A 188 17.17 -13.16 7.30
C ILE A 188 17.81 -14.21 8.18
N ASN A 189 17.18 -15.39 8.27
CA ASN A 189 17.60 -16.47 9.17
C ASN A 189 17.85 -15.95 10.61
N ASN A 190 16.89 -15.18 11.16
CA ASN A 190 16.95 -14.57 12.49
C ASN A 190 18.06 -13.52 12.70
N ARG A 191 18.64 -12.99 11.63
CA ARG A 191 19.71 -11.98 11.71
C ARG A 191 19.30 -10.70 11.02
N SER A 192 19.68 -9.57 11.60
CA SER A 192 19.59 -8.29 10.91
C SER A 192 20.42 -8.31 9.63
N ILE A 193 19.90 -7.66 8.59
CA ILE A 193 20.54 -7.61 7.29
C ILE A 193 21.06 -6.21 7.00
N SER A 194 22.19 -6.10 6.29
CA SER A 194 22.76 -4.82 5.86
C SER A 194 22.26 -4.40 4.49
N TYR A 195 22.40 -3.10 4.18
CA TYR A 195 22.06 -2.56 2.86
C TYR A 195 22.84 -3.24 1.73
N GLY A 196 24.14 -3.50 1.93
CA GLY A 196 24.97 -4.20 0.94
C GLY A 196 24.53 -5.63 0.70
N ALA A 197 24.17 -6.36 1.78
CA ALA A 197 23.69 -7.74 1.66
C ALA A 197 22.33 -7.85 0.95
N LEU A 198 21.54 -6.75 0.89
CA LEU A 198 20.31 -6.67 0.11
C LEU A 198 20.54 -6.20 -1.33
N GLY A 199 21.77 -5.89 -1.74
CA GLY A 199 22.06 -5.31 -3.05
C GLY A 199 21.61 -3.85 -3.20
N MET A 200 21.39 -3.13 -2.08
CA MET A 200 20.89 -1.75 -2.07
C MET A 200 22.02 -0.70 -2.02
N THR A 201 23.27 -1.10 -2.21
CA THR A 201 24.43 -0.18 -2.21
C THR A 201 24.24 1.04 -3.13
N PRO A 202 23.70 0.91 -4.37
CA PRO A 202 23.49 2.07 -5.23
C PRO A 202 22.57 3.14 -4.63
N LEU A 203 21.59 2.73 -3.81
CA LEU A 203 20.59 3.64 -3.23
C LEU A 203 21.13 4.44 -2.03
N ILE A 204 22.20 3.97 -1.40
CA ILE A 204 22.83 4.63 -0.26
C ILE A 204 24.10 5.40 -0.66
N ALA A 205 24.51 5.32 -1.92
CA ALA A 205 25.67 6.02 -2.43
C ALA A 205 25.50 7.55 -2.19
N GLY A 206 26.51 8.14 -1.55
CA GLY A 206 26.50 9.58 -1.20
C GLY A 206 25.82 9.94 0.14
N LEU A 207 25.21 8.97 0.84
CA LEU A 207 24.71 9.18 2.20
C LEU A 207 25.83 9.02 3.22
N SER A 208 26.26 10.09 3.85
CA SER A 208 27.46 10.12 4.72
C SER A 208 27.35 9.28 5.99
N HIS A 209 26.14 8.94 6.42
CA HIS A 209 25.85 8.23 7.68
C HIS A 209 25.41 6.77 7.49
N ILE A 210 25.28 6.30 6.24
CA ILE A 210 24.90 4.93 5.91
C ILE A 210 25.98 4.31 5.05
N THR A 211 26.45 3.13 5.45
CA THR A 211 27.42 2.33 4.70
C THR A 211 26.78 1.02 4.23
N PRO A 212 27.39 0.31 3.27
CA PRO A 212 26.90 -1.01 2.88
C PRO A 212 26.75 -2.00 4.04
N ASP A 213 27.58 -1.88 5.08
CA ASP A 213 27.52 -2.74 6.27
C ASP A 213 26.51 -2.28 7.32
N SER A 214 25.95 -1.09 7.15
CA SER A 214 24.90 -0.59 8.06
C SER A 214 23.68 -1.49 8.00
N ALA A 215 23.16 -1.89 9.18
CA ALA A 215 21.95 -2.69 9.27
C ALA A 215 20.72 -1.88 8.85
N VAL A 216 19.82 -2.49 8.09
CA VAL A 216 18.53 -1.89 7.76
C VAL A 216 17.71 -1.79 9.04
N MET A 217 17.32 -0.57 9.40
CA MET A 217 16.49 -0.28 10.59
C MET A 217 15.04 -0.71 10.37
N PRO A 218 14.21 -0.78 11.43
CA PRO A 218 12.77 -0.92 11.24
C PRO A 218 12.23 0.18 10.31
N LEU A 219 11.34 -0.20 9.39
CA LEU A 219 10.80 0.67 8.36
C LEU A 219 9.32 0.95 8.64
N SER A 220 8.92 2.19 8.49
CA SER A 220 7.51 2.61 8.54
C SER A 220 6.92 2.63 7.15
N ARG A 221 5.58 2.71 7.07
CA ARG A 221 4.85 2.92 5.82
C ARG A 221 5.45 4.09 5.04
N ASP A 222 5.59 3.91 3.75
CA ASP A 222 6.04 4.96 2.85
C ASP A 222 5.11 5.06 1.63
N SER A 223 4.28 6.11 1.63
CA SER A 223 3.30 6.37 0.57
C SER A 223 3.95 6.79 -0.76
N ARG A 224 5.22 7.22 -0.76
CA ARG A 224 5.93 7.60 -2.00
C ARG A 224 6.11 6.43 -2.95
N PHE A 225 6.06 5.19 -2.43
CA PHE A 225 6.09 3.98 -3.25
C PHE A 225 4.71 3.52 -3.70
N ILE A 226 3.62 4.12 -3.23
CA ILE A 226 2.26 3.77 -3.60
C ILE A 226 1.80 4.69 -4.72
N LEU A 227 1.28 4.11 -5.79
CA LEU A 227 0.75 4.86 -6.92
C LEU A 227 -0.33 5.85 -6.47
N ASN A 228 -0.15 7.12 -6.81
CA ASN A 228 -1.12 8.19 -6.60
C ASN A 228 -1.73 8.68 -7.93
N PRO A 229 -2.79 9.52 -7.92
CA PRO A 229 -3.43 10.01 -9.14
C PRO A 229 -2.47 10.80 -10.06
N ALA A 230 -1.60 11.65 -9.50
CA ALA A 230 -0.65 12.43 -10.27
C ALA A 230 0.37 11.54 -10.99
N GLN A 231 0.85 10.49 -10.31
CA GLN A 231 1.73 9.49 -10.91
C GLN A 231 1.03 8.72 -12.03
N ALA A 232 -0.24 8.34 -11.86
CA ALA A 232 -0.99 7.66 -12.92
C ALA A 232 -1.11 8.51 -14.19
N VAL A 233 -1.42 9.79 -14.06
CA VAL A 233 -1.42 10.74 -15.20
C VAL A 233 -0.03 10.88 -15.81
N HIS A 234 1.01 10.95 -14.98
CA HIS A 234 2.40 11.00 -15.47
C HIS A 234 2.74 9.75 -16.30
N GLU A 235 2.31 8.57 -15.87
CA GLU A 235 2.54 7.32 -16.61
C GLU A 235 1.84 7.33 -17.99
N VAL A 236 0.58 7.79 -18.04
CA VAL A 236 -0.14 7.96 -19.30
C VAL A 236 0.60 8.90 -20.23
N PHE A 237 0.95 10.10 -19.76
CA PHE A 237 1.58 11.13 -20.59
C PHE A 237 2.97 10.72 -21.07
N THR A 238 3.76 10.09 -20.20
CA THR A 238 5.07 9.55 -20.59
C THR A 238 4.93 8.46 -21.65
N GLY A 239 3.98 7.53 -21.48
CA GLY A 239 3.76 6.47 -22.44
C GLY A 239 3.24 6.97 -23.81
N LEU A 240 2.43 8.03 -23.81
CA LEU A 240 1.96 8.67 -25.05
C LEU A 240 3.07 9.44 -25.76
N ALA A 241 4.03 10.00 -25.02
CA ALA A 241 5.18 10.71 -25.59
C ALA A 241 6.24 9.75 -26.16
N ASP A 242 6.29 8.51 -25.68
CA ASP A 242 7.24 7.48 -26.07
C ASP A 242 6.52 6.33 -26.78
N GLU A 243 6.70 6.22 -28.09
CA GLU A 243 6.06 5.17 -28.91
C GLU A 243 6.33 3.74 -28.42
N LEU A 244 7.40 3.50 -27.70
CA LEU A 244 7.76 2.19 -27.16
C LEU A 244 7.00 1.83 -25.89
N ASN A 245 6.27 2.78 -25.28
CA ASN A 245 5.61 2.62 -23.99
C ASN A 245 4.07 2.75 -24.06
N TRP A 246 3.46 2.48 -25.22
CA TRP A 246 2.00 2.55 -25.39
C TRP A 246 1.23 1.61 -24.48
N GLU A 247 1.71 0.38 -24.26
CA GLU A 247 1.10 -0.55 -23.31
C GLU A 247 1.11 0.02 -21.88
N ARG A 248 2.19 0.72 -21.50
CA ARG A 248 2.28 1.44 -20.24
C ARG A 248 1.19 2.51 -20.14
N ALA A 249 1.07 3.40 -21.14
CA ALA A 249 0.03 4.42 -21.14
C ALA A 249 -1.37 3.82 -21.01
N TYR A 250 -1.66 2.81 -21.83
CA TYR A 250 -2.96 2.14 -21.86
C TYR A 250 -3.32 1.47 -20.53
N SER A 251 -2.35 0.90 -19.82
CA SER A 251 -2.58 0.25 -18.51
C SER A 251 -3.08 1.21 -17.43
N PHE A 252 -2.88 2.52 -17.61
CA PHE A 252 -3.35 3.59 -16.72
C PHE A 252 -4.56 4.36 -17.26
N LEU A 253 -5.19 3.89 -18.33
CA LEU A 253 -6.47 4.42 -18.79
C LEU A 253 -7.63 3.70 -18.09
N ALA A 254 -8.67 4.45 -17.75
CA ALA A 254 -9.93 3.88 -17.25
C ALA A 254 -10.59 3.01 -18.32
N GLU A 255 -11.39 2.04 -17.89
CA GLU A 255 -12.11 1.16 -18.82
C GLU A 255 -13.12 1.91 -19.68
N THR A 256 -13.58 3.07 -19.21
CA THR A 256 -14.53 3.93 -19.92
C THR A 256 -13.97 5.35 -20.06
N ASP A 257 -14.37 6.01 -21.12
CA ASP A 257 -14.13 7.44 -21.35
C ASP A 257 -15.05 8.34 -20.52
N ILE A 258 -15.06 9.65 -20.82
CA ILE A 258 -15.85 10.65 -20.10
C ILE A 258 -17.35 10.48 -20.32
N ASP A 259 -17.77 9.89 -21.44
CA ASP A 259 -19.16 9.65 -21.82
C ASP A 259 -19.67 8.28 -21.32
N GLY A 260 -18.80 7.48 -20.71
CA GLY A 260 -19.08 6.14 -20.20
C GLY A 260 -18.96 5.04 -21.25
N GLU A 261 -18.48 5.36 -22.44
CA GLU A 261 -18.20 4.39 -23.49
C GLU A 261 -16.90 3.66 -23.21
N LYS A 262 -16.86 2.35 -23.52
CA LYS A 262 -15.64 1.56 -23.34
C LYS A 262 -14.55 2.02 -24.29
N ILE A 263 -13.34 2.22 -23.76
CA ILE A 263 -12.17 2.46 -24.61
C ILE A 263 -11.89 1.19 -25.46
N PRO A 264 -11.46 1.35 -26.73
CA PRO A 264 -11.18 0.20 -27.59
C PRO A 264 -10.00 -0.61 -27.05
N PRO A 265 -9.91 -1.92 -27.39
CA PRO A 265 -8.74 -2.73 -27.07
C PRO A 265 -7.44 -2.08 -27.54
N ILE A 266 -6.33 -2.40 -26.86
CA ILE A 266 -5.05 -1.70 -27.02
C ILE A 266 -4.57 -1.68 -28.48
N GLU A 267 -4.74 -2.76 -29.25
CA GLU A 267 -4.33 -2.83 -30.65
C GLU A 267 -5.09 -1.78 -31.48
N GLN A 268 -6.41 -1.74 -31.32
CA GLN A 268 -7.25 -0.77 -32.01
C GLN A 268 -6.98 0.66 -31.51
N PHE A 269 -6.77 0.84 -30.21
CA PHE A 269 -6.38 2.12 -29.61
C PHE A 269 -5.09 2.65 -30.24
N MET A 270 -4.08 1.80 -30.36
CA MET A 270 -2.81 2.19 -31.00
C MET A 270 -2.98 2.53 -32.48
N GLU A 271 -3.76 1.76 -33.26
CA GLU A 271 -4.06 2.08 -34.65
C GLU A 271 -4.74 3.45 -34.79
N MET A 272 -5.64 3.78 -33.88
CA MET A 272 -6.38 5.03 -33.91
C MET A 272 -5.53 6.26 -33.57
N TYR A 273 -4.53 6.12 -32.71
CA TYR A 273 -3.93 7.28 -32.07
C TYR A 273 -2.41 7.42 -32.24
N LYS A 274 -1.67 6.34 -32.46
CA LYS A 274 -0.21 6.36 -32.54
C LYS A 274 0.34 7.33 -33.61
N ALA A 275 -0.37 7.47 -34.73
CA ALA A 275 0.04 8.32 -35.85
C ALA A 275 -0.26 9.83 -35.64
N TYR A 276 -1.01 10.19 -34.63
CA TYR A 276 -1.49 11.59 -34.47
C TYR A 276 -0.62 12.47 -33.61
N ILE A 277 0.07 11.91 -32.61
CA ILE A 277 0.92 12.68 -31.70
C ILE A 277 2.36 12.62 -32.18
N SER A 278 3.00 13.80 -32.37
CA SER A 278 4.44 13.89 -32.65
C SER A 278 5.24 14.33 -31.43
N GLU A 279 4.64 15.10 -30.52
CA GLU A 279 5.29 15.56 -29.30
C GLU A 279 4.25 15.85 -28.20
N LEU A 280 4.58 15.49 -26.97
CA LEU A 280 3.81 15.82 -25.79
C LEU A 280 4.76 16.32 -24.69
N ILE A 281 4.58 17.58 -24.28
CA ILE A 281 5.30 18.19 -23.16
C ILE A 281 4.30 18.48 -22.05
N PHE A 282 4.62 18.14 -20.82
CA PHE A 282 3.67 18.31 -19.71
C PHE A 282 4.35 18.62 -18.37
N ILE A 283 3.58 19.27 -17.49
CA ILE A 283 3.94 19.51 -16.08
C ILE A 283 2.70 19.23 -15.23
N ILE A 284 2.80 18.28 -14.29
CA ILE A 284 1.77 18.02 -13.31
C ILE A 284 1.96 18.98 -12.13
N LYS A 285 0.89 19.67 -11.72
CA LYS A 285 0.94 20.75 -10.73
C LYS A 285 0.36 20.36 -9.38
N ALA A 286 -0.79 19.68 -9.38
CA ALA A 286 -1.52 19.35 -8.16
C ALA A 286 -2.42 18.12 -8.36
N GLU A 287 -2.79 17.50 -7.27
CA GLU A 287 -3.84 16.47 -7.22
C GLU A 287 -4.83 16.75 -6.11
N GLU A 288 -6.08 16.41 -6.32
CA GLU A 288 -7.16 16.47 -5.34
C GLU A 288 -7.91 15.13 -5.35
N ILE A 289 -7.81 14.38 -4.25
CA ILE A 289 -8.51 13.09 -4.09
C ILE A 289 -9.84 13.34 -3.40
N ARG A 290 -10.93 12.80 -3.95
CA ARG A 290 -12.29 12.87 -3.41
C ARG A 290 -12.68 11.61 -2.67
N HIS A 291 -13.66 11.73 -1.79
CA HIS A 291 -14.16 10.61 -0.99
C HIS A 291 -14.93 9.55 -1.81
N ASP A 292 -15.34 9.88 -3.02
CA ASP A 292 -16.09 8.98 -3.92
C ASP A 292 -15.21 8.05 -4.75
N GLY A 293 -13.88 8.01 -4.49
CA GLY A 293 -12.93 7.21 -5.25
C GLY A 293 -12.50 7.85 -6.57
N THR A 294 -12.84 9.13 -6.80
CA THR A 294 -12.33 9.93 -7.93
C THR A 294 -11.23 10.88 -7.49
N ALA A 295 -10.45 11.36 -8.44
CA ALA A 295 -9.48 12.41 -8.21
C ALA A 295 -9.42 13.35 -9.42
N PHE A 296 -8.90 14.57 -9.20
CA PHE A 296 -8.55 15.51 -10.24
C PHE A 296 -7.08 15.79 -10.17
N VAL A 297 -6.43 15.73 -11.34
CA VAL A 297 -5.01 16.09 -11.49
C VAL A 297 -4.94 17.31 -12.37
N THR A 298 -4.40 18.41 -11.85
CA THR A 298 -4.19 19.65 -12.59
C THR A 298 -2.84 19.61 -13.29
N ALA A 299 -2.85 19.79 -14.60
CA ALA A 299 -1.63 19.79 -15.41
C ALA A 299 -1.63 20.92 -16.44
N ASP A 300 -0.43 21.37 -16.82
CA ASP A 300 -0.18 22.09 -18.05
C ASP A 300 0.40 21.12 -19.07
N PHE A 301 -0.06 21.19 -20.29
CA PHE A 301 0.51 20.36 -21.35
C PHE A 301 0.39 21.02 -22.72
N SER A 302 1.30 20.66 -23.60
CA SER A 302 1.33 21.05 -24.99
C SER A 302 1.47 19.80 -25.85
N ILE A 303 0.53 19.62 -26.79
CA ILE A 303 0.54 18.54 -27.76
C ILE A 303 0.85 19.11 -29.13
N THR A 304 1.82 18.54 -29.83
CA THR A 304 2.07 18.78 -31.24
C THR A 304 1.61 17.55 -32.00
N TYR A 305 0.67 17.75 -32.94
CA TYR A 305 0.15 16.67 -33.77
C TYR A 305 1.00 16.45 -35.01
N ALA A 306 0.87 15.30 -35.65
CA ALA A 306 1.62 14.96 -36.87
C ALA A 306 1.35 15.92 -38.06
N ASN A 307 0.20 16.60 -38.07
CA ASN A 307 -0.13 17.63 -39.06
C ASN A 307 0.54 18.99 -38.77
N GLY A 308 1.31 19.11 -37.68
CA GLY A 308 1.97 20.34 -37.23
C GLY A 308 1.09 21.27 -36.37
N GLU A 309 -0.18 20.91 -36.13
CA GLU A 309 -1.04 21.67 -35.20
C GLU A 309 -0.50 21.51 -33.78
N ARG A 310 -0.49 22.61 -33.01
CA ARG A 310 -0.09 22.61 -31.60
C ARG A 310 -1.24 23.10 -30.73
N ARG A 311 -1.51 22.37 -29.65
CA ARG A 311 -2.49 22.74 -28.63
C ARG A 311 -1.83 22.85 -27.27
N GLU A 312 -2.19 23.91 -26.57
CA GLU A 312 -1.74 24.15 -25.20
C GLU A 312 -2.95 24.20 -24.27
N LYS A 313 -2.83 23.53 -23.14
CA LYS A 313 -3.79 23.58 -22.03
C LYS A 313 -3.04 23.98 -20.77
N VAL A 314 -3.54 24.97 -20.07
CA VAL A 314 -2.97 25.49 -18.83
C VAL A 314 -3.98 25.29 -17.71
N ASN A 315 -3.51 24.76 -16.56
CA ASN A 315 -4.34 24.43 -15.40
C ASN A 315 -5.53 23.53 -15.76
N TYR A 316 -5.31 22.58 -16.65
CA TYR A 316 -6.35 21.67 -17.07
C TYR A 316 -6.57 20.56 -16.03
N ASN A 317 -7.83 20.30 -15.66
CA ASN A 317 -8.20 19.29 -14.68
C ASN A 317 -8.52 17.96 -15.37
N LEU A 318 -7.64 17.01 -15.20
CA LEU A 318 -7.78 15.63 -15.67
C LEU A 318 -8.51 14.81 -14.61
N ARG A 319 -9.55 14.09 -15.00
CA ARG A 319 -10.31 13.23 -14.10
C ARG A 319 -9.67 11.85 -14.02
N VAL A 320 -9.48 11.37 -12.80
CA VAL A 320 -8.86 10.08 -12.50
C VAL A 320 -9.80 9.29 -11.61
N VAL A 321 -9.93 7.99 -11.85
CA VAL A 321 -10.76 7.07 -11.05
C VAL A 321 -9.90 5.96 -10.47
N ASN A 322 -10.33 5.40 -9.35
CA ASN A 322 -9.67 4.24 -8.76
C ASN A 322 -10.40 2.97 -9.18
N GLU A 323 -9.82 2.21 -10.09
CA GLU A 323 -10.33 0.92 -10.54
C GLU A 323 -9.54 -0.19 -9.87
N GLU A 324 -10.19 -0.91 -8.97
CA GLU A 324 -9.59 -2.04 -8.24
C GLU A 324 -8.27 -1.73 -7.51
N GLY A 325 -8.06 -0.49 -7.06
CA GLY A 325 -6.85 -0.05 -6.38
C GLY A 325 -5.79 0.56 -7.30
N ILE A 326 -6.01 0.63 -8.60
CA ILE A 326 -5.15 1.33 -9.55
C ILE A 326 -5.82 2.64 -9.95
N TRP A 327 -5.11 3.75 -9.80
CA TRP A 327 -5.55 5.04 -10.31
C TRP A 327 -5.41 5.06 -11.82
N LYS A 328 -6.49 5.46 -12.52
CA LYS A 328 -6.58 5.45 -13.97
C LYS A 328 -7.17 6.73 -14.50
N LEU A 329 -6.58 7.28 -15.54
CA LEU A 329 -7.06 8.46 -16.23
C LEU A 329 -8.32 8.13 -17.04
N ILE A 330 -9.42 8.85 -16.79
CA ILE A 330 -10.55 8.88 -17.73
C ILE A 330 -10.07 9.59 -18.98
N PHE A 331 -10.02 8.84 -20.07
CA PHE A 331 -9.38 9.27 -21.30
C PHE A 331 -10.12 10.45 -21.95
N PRO A 332 -9.47 11.62 -22.08
CA PRO A 332 -10.05 12.73 -22.82
C PRO A 332 -9.67 12.62 -24.31
N GLU A 333 -10.65 12.33 -25.15
CA GLU A 333 -10.46 12.08 -26.59
C GLU A 333 -9.71 13.20 -27.32
N PHE A 334 -9.91 14.46 -26.89
CA PHE A 334 -9.24 15.62 -27.49
C PHE A 334 -7.70 15.61 -27.33
N LEU A 335 -7.15 14.80 -26.40
CA LEU A 335 -5.70 14.66 -26.28
C LEU A 335 -5.06 14.05 -27.54
N LEU A 336 -5.80 13.25 -28.28
CA LEU A 336 -5.24 12.42 -29.33
C LEU A 336 -5.69 12.79 -30.74
N ARG A 337 -6.71 13.64 -30.88
CA ARG A 337 -7.19 14.10 -32.19
C ARG A 337 -7.23 15.61 -32.26
N PRO A 338 -6.74 16.21 -33.36
CA PRO A 338 -7.08 17.61 -33.68
C PRO A 338 -8.62 17.71 -33.79
N GLU A 339 -9.21 18.77 -33.23
CA GLU A 339 -10.62 19.07 -33.47
C GLU A 339 -10.77 19.43 -34.96
N ASN A 340 -11.68 18.76 -35.66
CA ASN A 340 -12.01 19.08 -37.05
C ASN A 340 -12.62 20.48 -37.17
#